data_c9af060768fac43b67a598e043053f2b
#
_entry.id   c9af060768fac43b67a598e043053f2b
#
_cell.length_a   1.000
_cell.length_b   1.000
_cell.length_c   1.000
_cell.angle_alpha   90.00
_cell.angle_beta   90.00
_cell.angle_gamma   90.00
#
_symmetry.space_group_name_H-M   'P 1'
#
loop_
_entity.id
_entity.type
_entity.pdbx_description
1 polymer ?
#
loop_
_entity_poly.entity_id
_entity_poly.type
_entity_poly.pdbx_seq_one_letter_code
_entity_poly.pdbx_strand_id
1 'polypeptide(L)'
;MSLLRNYLDKIKPNFEPGGKLHSLRSVYDGFETFLYVPNTTSHSGANIHDAIDSKRIMSMVVIALLPALLFGMYNIGYQNYAAAGTEGSPVSMFLYGLLAVLPKILVSYIVGLGIEFAWAQWKGEEIQEGYLVSGIIIPMILPVGCPLWCIAIAVAFAVVFGKEIFGGTGMNIFNVALLARAFLFFSYPSKMSGDAVWVATDSICGLGNSLPDAYTCATPLGQLAQGTVPSASLLDSIIGLIPGSIGETSVIAIAIGAIILLWTGIASWKTMLSVFLGGGIMAVVFQLTGQSPVEWYQHIVIGGFCFGAVFMATDPVTSARTETGKWIYGFIIGALAIIIRVMNPGFPEGMMLAILFGNMMAPTIDYFVVERNINKRLKRMKNNG
;
A
#
# COMPACT_ATOMS: atom_id res chain seq x y z
N MET A 1 -8.99 18.71 -26.44
CA MET A 1 -9.87 18.63 -25.26
C MET A 1 -11.35 18.45 -25.60
N SER A 2 -11.78 18.67 -26.80
CA SER A 2 -13.21 18.78 -27.11
C SER A 2 -13.99 17.48 -27.34
N LEU A 3 -13.41 16.44 -27.94
CA LEU A 3 -14.16 15.24 -28.32
C LEU A 3 -14.66 14.42 -27.12
N LEU A 4 -13.82 14.14 -26.16
CA LEU A 4 -14.18 13.35 -24.99
C LEU A 4 -15.15 14.11 -24.07
N ARG A 5 -14.93 15.42 -23.89
CA ARG A 5 -15.84 16.27 -23.10
C ARG A 5 -17.21 16.35 -23.74
N ASN A 6 -17.27 16.60 -25.05
CA ASN A 6 -18.54 16.64 -25.80
C ASN A 6 -19.28 15.29 -25.74
N TYR A 7 -18.56 14.18 -25.73
CA TYR A 7 -19.18 12.86 -25.56
C TYR A 7 -19.77 12.67 -24.16
N LEU A 8 -19.03 13.04 -23.11
CA LEU A 8 -19.52 12.99 -21.75
C LEU A 8 -20.76 13.89 -21.57
N ASP A 9 -20.70 15.13 -22.03
CA ASP A 9 -21.83 16.06 -21.95
C ASP A 9 -23.08 15.54 -22.70
N LYS A 10 -22.89 14.79 -23.79
CA LYS A 10 -23.98 14.17 -24.55
C LYS A 10 -24.67 13.03 -23.81
N ILE A 11 -23.91 12.24 -23.02
CA ILE A 11 -24.49 11.09 -22.30
C ILE A 11 -24.99 11.48 -20.90
N LYS A 12 -24.57 12.62 -20.36
CA LYS A 12 -24.91 13.13 -19.02
C LYS A 12 -26.41 13.12 -18.71
N PRO A 13 -27.31 13.57 -19.62
CA PRO A 13 -28.75 13.59 -19.35
C PRO A 13 -29.37 12.22 -19.06
N ASN A 14 -28.71 11.12 -19.50
CA ASN A 14 -29.20 9.76 -19.22
C ASN A 14 -28.96 9.35 -17.76
N PHE A 15 -28.01 9.99 -17.06
CA PHE A 15 -27.64 9.72 -15.67
C PHE A 15 -28.25 10.73 -14.69
N GLU A 16 -28.81 11.87 -15.17
CA GLU A 16 -29.49 12.84 -14.33
C GLU A 16 -30.85 12.32 -13.81
N PRO A 17 -31.42 12.96 -12.76
CA PRO A 17 -32.72 12.59 -12.22
C PRO A 17 -33.80 12.58 -13.33
N GLY A 18 -34.42 11.42 -13.57
CA GLY A 18 -35.36 11.19 -14.67
C GLY A 18 -34.80 10.51 -15.90
N GLY A 19 -33.48 10.33 -15.99
CA GLY A 19 -32.81 9.54 -17.05
C GLY A 19 -32.92 8.04 -16.84
N LYS A 20 -32.75 7.26 -17.93
CA LYS A 20 -32.86 5.78 -17.90
C LYS A 20 -31.81 5.09 -17.03
N LEU A 21 -30.67 5.73 -16.80
CA LEU A 21 -29.50 5.20 -16.08
C LEU A 21 -29.25 5.97 -14.77
N HIS A 22 -30.27 6.57 -14.18
CA HIS A 22 -30.17 7.34 -12.92
C HIS A 22 -29.51 6.53 -11.78
N SER A 23 -29.74 5.21 -11.70
CA SER A 23 -29.10 4.33 -10.72
C SER A 23 -27.58 4.23 -10.85
N LEU A 24 -27.01 4.63 -11.98
CA LEU A 24 -25.57 4.67 -12.23
C LEU A 24 -25.00 6.09 -12.22
N ARG A 25 -25.74 7.07 -11.69
CA ARG A 25 -25.30 8.47 -11.62
C ARG A 25 -23.96 8.61 -10.92
N SER A 26 -23.81 7.97 -9.76
CA SER A 26 -22.56 8.03 -8.99
C SER A 26 -21.35 7.53 -9.80
N VAL A 27 -21.54 6.48 -10.61
CA VAL A 27 -20.48 5.96 -11.49
C VAL A 27 -20.10 6.97 -12.56
N TYR A 28 -21.10 7.60 -13.19
CA TYR A 28 -20.85 8.63 -14.20
C TYR A 28 -20.12 9.83 -13.59
N ASP A 29 -20.61 10.37 -12.47
CA ASP A 29 -20.02 11.51 -11.76
C ASP A 29 -18.56 11.18 -11.31
N GLY A 30 -18.29 9.95 -10.85
CA GLY A 30 -16.95 9.48 -10.53
C GLY A 30 -15.99 9.55 -11.73
N PHE A 31 -16.40 9.03 -12.89
CA PHE A 31 -15.58 9.09 -14.11
C PHE A 31 -15.44 10.52 -14.67
N GLU A 32 -16.50 11.31 -14.68
CA GLU A 32 -16.45 12.70 -15.14
C GLU A 32 -15.46 13.52 -14.32
N THR A 33 -15.55 13.45 -13.00
CA THR A 33 -14.69 14.20 -12.08
C THR A 33 -13.27 13.67 -12.00
N PHE A 34 -13.04 12.39 -12.31
CA PHE A 34 -11.69 11.86 -12.47
C PHE A 34 -10.98 12.44 -13.70
N LEU A 35 -11.68 12.50 -14.84
CA LEU A 35 -11.11 13.00 -16.10
C LEU A 35 -11.02 14.53 -16.13
N TYR A 36 -12.00 15.22 -15.55
CA TYR A 36 -12.10 16.67 -15.57
C TYR A 36 -12.37 17.22 -14.17
N VAL A 37 -11.53 18.15 -13.74
CA VAL A 37 -11.74 18.86 -12.46
C VAL A 37 -13.05 19.66 -12.55
N PRO A 38 -13.99 19.54 -11.60
CA PRO A 38 -15.18 20.35 -11.56
C PRO A 38 -14.82 21.85 -11.43
N ASN A 39 -15.34 22.69 -12.30
CA ASN A 39 -15.17 24.15 -12.21
C ASN A 39 -16.33 24.77 -11.41
N THR A 40 -16.48 24.29 -10.17
CA THR A 40 -17.53 24.76 -9.26
C THR A 40 -16.90 25.52 -8.10
N THR A 41 -17.52 26.65 -7.75
CA THR A 41 -17.14 27.44 -6.57
C THR A 41 -18.33 27.50 -5.61
N SER A 42 -18.11 27.90 -4.37
CA SER A 42 -19.19 28.12 -3.40
C SER A 42 -20.18 29.17 -3.91
N HIS A 43 -21.49 28.91 -3.79
CA HIS A 43 -22.55 29.85 -4.20
C HIS A 43 -22.79 30.99 -3.21
N SER A 44 -22.23 30.93 -2.00
CA SER A 44 -22.36 31.92 -0.93
C SER A 44 -21.08 32.09 -0.15
N GLY A 45 -20.79 33.32 0.29
CA GLY A 45 -19.57 33.67 1.01
C GLY A 45 -18.39 33.94 0.08
N ALA A 46 -17.17 33.60 0.52
CA ALA A 46 -15.96 33.73 -0.30
C ALA A 46 -15.90 32.62 -1.36
N ASN A 47 -15.66 33.02 -2.60
CA ASN A 47 -15.45 32.06 -3.69
C ASN A 47 -14.06 31.41 -3.53
N ILE A 48 -14.03 30.23 -2.94
CA ILE A 48 -12.81 29.46 -2.72
C ILE A 48 -12.80 28.27 -3.68
N HIS A 49 -11.70 28.08 -4.37
CA HIS A 49 -11.43 26.93 -5.22
C HIS A 49 -10.13 26.26 -4.72
N ASP A 50 -10.16 24.93 -4.56
CA ASP A 50 -8.98 24.19 -4.15
C ASP A 50 -7.91 24.19 -5.24
N ALA A 51 -6.65 24.40 -4.84
CA ALA A 51 -5.50 24.35 -5.74
C ALA A 51 -5.22 22.94 -6.27
N ILE A 52 -5.48 21.92 -5.44
CA ILE A 52 -5.27 20.50 -5.76
C ILE A 52 -6.46 19.70 -5.24
N ASP A 53 -7.10 18.97 -6.14
CA ASP A 53 -8.17 18.02 -5.82
C ASP A 53 -7.58 16.71 -5.22
N SER A 54 -8.33 16.07 -4.31
CA SER A 54 -7.93 14.79 -3.69
C SER A 54 -7.65 13.69 -4.73
N LYS A 55 -8.38 13.67 -5.83
CA LYS A 55 -8.16 12.74 -6.95
C LYS A 55 -6.79 12.90 -7.59
N ARG A 56 -6.26 14.12 -7.68
CA ARG A 56 -4.92 14.41 -8.20
C ARG A 56 -3.85 13.92 -7.24
N ILE A 57 -4.07 14.09 -5.93
CA ILE A 57 -3.18 13.54 -4.89
C ILE A 57 -3.11 12.02 -5.01
N MET A 58 -4.26 11.33 -5.10
CA MET A 58 -4.31 9.88 -5.27
C MET A 58 -3.64 9.41 -6.57
N SER A 59 -3.85 10.11 -7.68
CA SER A 59 -3.19 9.79 -8.96
C SER A 59 -1.68 9.88 -8.88
N MET A 60 -1.14 10.87 -8.16
CA MET A 60 0.31 11.00 -7.95
C MET A 60 0.88 9.86 -7.11
N VAL A 61 0.14 9.38 -6.10
CA VAL A 61 0.55 8.20 -5.33
C VAL A 61 0.57 6.96 -6.22
N VAL A 62 -0.43 6.77 -7.10
CA VAL A 62 -0.43 5.67 -8.08
C VAL A 62 0.78 5.77 -9.01
N ILE A 63 1.12 6.95 -9.52
CA ILE A 63 2.32 7.17 -10.35
C ILE A 63 3.59 6.81 -9.59
N ALA A 64 3.67 7.15 -8.31
CA ALA A 64 4.81 6.82 -7.46
C ALA A 64 4.94 5.30 -7.19
N LEU A 65 3.85 4.54 -7.26
CA LEU A 65 3.84 3.08 -7.12
C LEU A 65 4.26 2.36 -8.42
N LEU A 66 4.11 3.00 -9.59
CA LEU A 66 4.40 2.35 -10.88
C LEU A 66 5.81 1.76 -11.00
N PRO A 67 6.90 2.43 -10.59
CA PRO A 67 8.24 1.84 -10.68
C PRO A 67 8.33 0.50 -9.92
N ALA A 68 7.78 0.43 -8.71
CA ALA A 68 7.78 -0.79 -7.89
C ALA A 68 6.89 -1.89 -8.50
N LEU A 69 5.75 -1.52 -9.07
CA LEU A 69 4.84 -2.46 -9.76
C LEU A 69 5.48 -3.04 -11.02
N LEU A 70 6.06 -2.20 -11.89
CA LEU A 70 6.68 -2.64 -13.13
C LEU A 70 7.89 -3.54 -12.87
N PHE A 71 8.71 -3.19 -11.89
CA PHE A 71 9.82 -4.05 -11.47
C PHE A 71 9.31 -5.38 -10.88
N GLY A 72 8.26 -5.34 -10.05
CA GLY A 72 7.65 -6.54 -9.48
C GLY A 72 7.12 -7.50 -10.55
N MET A 73 6.51 -6.98 -11.62
CA MET A 73 6.10 -7.78 -12.78
C MET A 73 7.30 -8.44 -13.45
N TYR A 74 8.38 -7.70 -13.65
CA TYR A 74 9.62 -8.26 -14.21
C TYR A 74 10.20 -9.34 -13.30
N ASN A 75 10.26 -9.11 -11.99
CA ASN A 75 10.82 -10.05 -11.02
C ASN A 75 10.03 -11.37 -10.96
N ILE A 76 8.70 -11.36 -11.07
CA ILE A 76 7.89 -12.58 -11.11
C ILE A 76 8.30 -13.47 -12.30
N GLY A 77 8.47 -12.89 -13.49
CA GLY A 77 8.97 -13.63 -14.63
C GLY A 77 10.39 -14.13 -14.42
N TYR A 78 11.29 -13.27 -13.93
CA TYR A 78 12.66 -13.65 -13.63
C TYR A 78 12.73 -14.87 -12.69
N GLN A 79 11.96 -14.87 -11.60
CA GLN A 79 11.93 -15.98 -10.65
C GLN A 79 11.40 -17.27 -11.27
N ASN A 80 10.39 -17.22 -12.14
CA ASN A 80 9.88 -18.40 -12.85
C ASN A 80 10.93 -18.99 -13.79
N TYR A 81 11.59 -18.16 -14.61
CA TYR A 81 12.63 -18.61 -15.53
C TYR A 81 13.87 -19.13 -14.78
N ALA A 82 14.29 -18.47 -13.72
CA ALA A 82 15.40 -18.89 -12.88
C ALA A 82 15.10 -20.24 -12.19
N ALA A 83 13.87 -20.44 -11.69
CA ALA A 83 13.43 -21.68 -11.07
C ALA A 83 13.43 -22.87 -12.06
N ALA A 84 13.10 -22.61 -13.32
CA ALA A 84 13.15 -23.62 -14.39
C ALA A 84 14.57 -23.88 -14.94
N GLY A 85 15.54 -23.04 -14.59
CA GLY A 85 16.89 -23.10 -15.15
C GLY A 85 16.93 -22.74 -16.65
N THR A 86 15.97 -21.97 -17.15
CA THR A 86 15.86 -21.55 -18.54
C THR A 86 16.19 -20.08 -18.69
N GLU A 87 16.80 -19.71 -19.83
CA GLU A 87 17.03 -18.32 -20.17
C GLU A 87 15.81 -17.75 -20.91
N GLY A 88 15.30 -16.60 -20.46
CA GLY A 88 14.23 -15.87 -21.11
C GLY A 88 14.66 -14.47 -21.52
N SER A 89 14.03 -13.91 -22.55
CA SER A 89 14.26 -12.49 -22.85
C SER A 89 13.65 -11.60 -21.75
N PRO A 90 14.22 -10.42 -21.45
CA PRO A 90 13.65 -9.49 -20.47
C PRO A 90 12.19 -9.13 -20.76
N VAL A 91 11.83 -9.08 -22.05
CA VAL A 91 10.45 -8.80 -22.48
C VAL A 91 9.52 -9.96 -22.15
N SER A 92 9.94 -11.21 -22.38
CA SER A 92 9.11 -12.39 -22.04
C SER A 92 8.90 -12.52 -20.54
N MET A 93 9.92 -12.22 -19.72
CA MET A 93 9.82 -12.20 -18.28
C MET A 93 8.83 -11.13 -17.79
N PHE A 94 8.91 -9.93 -18.35
CA PHE A 94 7.98 -8.85 -18.03
C PHE A 94 6.54 -9.17 -18.44
N LEU A 95 6.32 -9.68 -19.64
CA LEU A 95 4.99 -10.05 -20.13
C LEU A 95 4.36 -11.18 -19.31
N TYR A 96 5.16 -12.17 -18.91
CA TYR A 96 4.71 -13.22 -18.01
C TYR A 96 4.21 -12.64 -16.67
N GLY A 97 5.02 -11.80 -16.02
CA GLY A 97 4.61 -11.17 -14.76
C GLY A 97 3.43 -10.23 -14.90
N LEU A 98 3.33 -9.50 -16.03
CA LEU A 98 2.16 -8.68 -16.34
C LEU A 98 0.89 -9.52 -16.37
N LEU A 99 0.90 -10.65 -17.09
CA LEU A 99 -0.25 -11.56 -17.17
C LEU A 99 -0.59 -12.22 -15.84
N ALA A 100 0.41 -12.46 -14.98
CA ALA A 100 0.20 -13.01 -13.63
C ALA A 100 -0.42 -12.00 -12.65
N VAL A 101 -0.06 -10.71 -12.78
CA VAL A 101 -0.49 -9.64 -11.85
C VAL A 101 -1.76 -8.95 -12.31
N LEU A 102 -1.96 -8.77 -13.61
CA LEU A 102 -3.09 -8.03 -14.16
C LEU A 102 -4.46 -8.53 -13.67
N PRO A 103 -4.75 -9.85 -13.64
CA PRO A 103 -6.03 -10.35 -13.12
C PRO A 103 -6.26 -9.99 -11.65
N LYS A 104 -5.19 -9.96 -10.84
CA LYS A 104 -5.26 -9.60 -9.42
C LYS A 104 -5.61 -8.12 -9.23
N ILE A 105 -5.00 -7.24 -10.03
CA ILE A 105 -5.32 -5.82 -10.05
C ILE A 105 -6.78 -5.61 -10.50
N LEU A 106 -7.20 -6.28 -11.57
CA LEU A 106 -8.57 -6.16 -12.05
C LEU A 106 -9.61 -6.60 -11.01
N VAL A 107 -9.39 -7.75 -10.36
CA VAL A 107 -10.28 -8.23 -9.30
C VAL A 107 -10.31 -7.25 -8.12
N SER A 108 -9.15 -6.74 -7.70
CA SER A 108 -9.08 -5.74 -6.62
C SER A 108 -9.93 -4.51 -6.96
N TYR A 109 -9.75 -3.93 -8.15
CA TYR A 109 -10.53 -2.74 -8.55
C TYR A 109 -12.01 -3.03 -8.77
N ILE A 110 -12.37 -4.14 -9.43
CA ILE A 110 -13.79 -4.47 -9.70
C ILE A 110 -14.53 -4.66 -8.38
N VAL A 111 -13.97 -5.41 -7.44
CA VAL A 111 -14.62 -5.69 -6.16
C VAL A 111 -14.64 -4.43 -5.29
N GLY A 112 -13.52 -3.74 -5.16
CA GLY A 112 -13.42 -2.60 -4.26
C GLY A 112 -14.24 -1.40 -4.73
N LEU A 113 -14.06 -0.97 -5.99
CA LEU A 113 -14.89 0.11 -6.55
C LEU A 113 -16.36 -0.29 -6.67
N GLY A 114 -16.65 -1.56 -6.97
CA GLY A 114 -18.02 -2.06 -7.00
C GLY A 114 -18.74 -1.88 -5.67
N ILE A 115 -18.06 -2.18 -4.55
CA ILE A 115 -18.61 -1.99 -3.20
C ILE A 115 -18.75 -0.49 -2.89
N GLU A 116 -17.74 0.34 -3.18
CA GLU A 116 -17.82 1.78 -2.95
C GLU A 116 -18.96 2.44 -3.74
N PHE A 117 -19.10 2.08 -5.02
CA PHE A 117 -20.19 2.60 -5.83
C PHE A 117 -21.56 2.15 -5.33
N ALA A 118 -21.72 0.89 -4.95
CA ALA A 118 -22.97 0.39 -4.37
C ALA A 118 -23.31 1.09 -3.05
N TRP A 119 -22.31 1.33 -2.21
CA TRP A 119 -22.48 2.01 -0.93
C TRP A 119 -22.81 3.50 -1.09
N ALA A 120 -22.09 4.21 -1.96
CA ALA A 120 -22.35 5.61 -2.29
C ALA A 120 -23.75 5.79 -2.88
N GLN A 121 -24.17 4.89 -3.78
CA GLN A 121 -25.52 4.91 -4.36
C GLN A 121 -26.60 4.66 -3.31
N TRP A 122 -26.35 3.73 -2.37
CA TRP A 122 -27.29 3.45 -1.28
C TRP A 122 -27.47 4.63 -0.33
N LYS A 123 -26.38 5.31 0.02
CA LYS A 123 -26.40 6.49 0.90
C LYS A 123 -26.77 7.79 0.18
N GLY A 124 -26.72 7.84 -1.14
CA GLY A 124 -26.91 9.07 -1.93
C GLY A 124 -25.77 10.08 -1.80
N GLU A 125 -24.56 9.60 -1.47
CA GLU A 125 -23.35 10.40 -1.33
C GLU A 125 -22.51 10.38 -2.61
N GLU A 126 -21.62 11.38 -2.76
CA GLU A 126 -20.64 11.40 -3.84
C GLU A 126 -19.54 10.35 -3.59
N ILE A 127 -19.05 9.74 -4.66
CA ILE A 127 -17.99 8.73 -4.59
C ILE A 127 -16.68 9.38 -4.17
N GLN A 128 -16.10 8.85 -3.12
CA GLN A 128 -14.80 9.26 -2.61
C GLN A 128 -13.74 8.27 -3.11
N GLU A 129 -12.93 8.68 -4.09
CA GLU A 129 -12.05 7.80 -4.86
C GLU A 129 -10.75 7.35 -4.12
N GLY A 130 -10.74 7.32 -2.80
CA GLY A 130 -9.57 6.86 -2.02
C GLY A 130 -9.17 5.42 -2.28
N TYR A 131 -10.06 4.60 -2.84
CA TYR A 131 -9.76 3.21 -3.18
C TYR A 131 -8.79 3.04 -4.36
N LEU A 132 -8.62 4.07 -5.20
CA LEU A 132 -7.67 4.01 -6.32
C LEU A 132 -6.25 3.59 -5.87
N VAL A 133 -5.78 4.11 -4.76
CA VAL A 133 -4.48 3.77 -4.18
C VAL A 133 -4.52 2.39 -3.53
N SER A 134 -5.52 2.11 -2.70
CA SER A 134 -5.65 0.81 -2.04
C SER A 134 -5.81 -0.33 -3.04
N GLY A 135 -6.54 -0.10 -4.14
CA GLY A 135 -6.79 -1.08 -5.19
C GLY A 135 -5.53 -1.58 -5.89
N ILE A 136 -4.48 -0.76 -6.00
CA ILE A 136 -3.19 -1.15 -6.57
C ILE A 136 -2.22 -1.66 -5.50
N ILE A 137 -2.25 -1.10 -4.29
CA ILE A 137 -1.38 -1.55 -3.20
C ILE A 137 -1.72 -2.98 -2.77
N ILE A 138 -3.02 -3.34 -2.66
CA ILE A 138 -3.43 -4.67 -2.21
C ILE A 138 -2.76 -5.78 -3.03
N PRO A 139 -2.87 -5.84 -4.36
CA PRO A 139 -2.15 -6.85 -5.14
C PRO A 139 -0.63 -6.80 -4.94
N MET A 140 -0.04 -5.62 -4.81
CA MET A 140 1.41 -5.46 -4.68
C MET A 140 2.00 -6.05 -3.40
N ILE A 141 1.23 -6.08 -2.32
CA ILE A 141 1.67 -6.61 -1.02
C ILE A 141 1.33 -8.10 -0.83
N LEU A 142 0.67 -8.72 -1.80
CA LEU A 142 0.32 -10.12 -1.75
C LEU A 142 1.33 -10.99 -2.50
N PRO A 143 1.46 -12.29 -2.14
CA PRO A 143 2.26 -13.23 -2.90
C PRO A 143 1.63 -13.53 -4.27
N VAL A 144 2.48 -13.92 -5.22
CA VAL A 144 2.01 -14.26 -6.57
C VAL A 144 1.10 -15.48 -6.59
N GLY A 145 1.28 -16.45 -5.70
CA GLY A 145 0.45 -17.64 -5.55
C GLY A 145 -0.93 -17.40 -4.93
N CYS A 146 -1.26 -16.17 -4.48
CA CYS A 146 -2.55 -15.89 -3.86
C CYS A 146 -3.70 -16.01 -4.90
N PRO A 147 -4.74 -16.84 -4.64
CA PRO A 147 -5.87 -17.02 -5.55
C PRO A 147 -6.74 -15.76 -5.67
N LEU A 148 -7.38 -15.55 -6.83
CA LEU A 148 -8.21 -14.36 -7.09
C LEU A 148 -9.40 -14.25 -6.13
N TRP A 149 -10.04 -15.35 -5.74
CA TRP A 149 -11.16 -15.34 -4.81
C TRP A 149 -10.75 -14.89 -3.40
N CYS A 150 -9.53 -15.23 -2.95
CA CYS A 150 -8.98 -14.73 -1.68
C CYS A 150 -8.86 -13.20 -1.72
N ILE A 151 -8.34 -12.66 -2.82
CA ILE A 151 -8.21 -11.21 -3.02
C ILE A 151 -9.60 -10.56 -2.98
N ALA A 152 -10.58 -11.13 -3.68
CA ALA A 152 -11.95 -10.61 -3.71
C ALA A 152 -12.58 -10.52 -2.30
N ILE A 153 -12.46 -11.58 -1.50
CA ILE A 153 -13.00 -11.61 -0.13
C ILE A 153 -12.26 -10.61 0.78
N ALA A 154 -10.93 -10.57 0.68
CA ALA A 154 -10.12 -9.65 1.49
C ALA A 154 -10.41 -8.18 1.18
N VAL A 155 -10.54 -7.85 -0.10
CA VAL A 155 -10.93 -6.51 -0.54
C VAL A 155 -12.32 -6.16 -0.04
N ALA A 156 -13.29 -7.07 -0.19
CA ALA A 156 -14.65 -6.85 0.30
C ALA A 156 -14.67 -6.61 1.81
N PHE A 157 -13.96 -7.43 2.58
CA PHE A 157 -13.82 -7.25 4.02
C PHE A 157 -13.19 -5.90 4.37
N ALA A 158 -12.06 -5.58 3.77
CA ALA A 158 -11.31 -4.38 4.10
C ALA A 158 -12.05 -3.09 3.71
N VAL A 159 -12.74 -3.07 2.58
CA VAL A 159 -13.52 -1.91 2.14
C VAL A 159 -14.74 -1.73 3.04
N VAL A 160 -15.53 -2.77 3.29
CA VAL A 160 -16.74 -2.66 4.11
C VAL A 160 -16.38 -2.33 5.57
N PHE A 161 -15.55 -3.17 6.20
CA PHE A 161 -15.26 -3.05 7.64
C PHE A 161 -14.13 -2.07 7.96
N GLY A 162 -13.24 -1.79 7.05
CA GLY A 162 -12.12 -0.87 7.28
C GLY A 162 -12.39 0.57 6.85
N LYS A 163 -13.35 0.78 5.95
CA LYS A 163 -13.58 2.10 5.36
C LYS A 163 -15.06 2.54 5.43
N GLU A 164 -15.97 1.80 4.81
CA GLU A 164 -17.35 2.26 4.60
C GLU A 164 -18.15 2.37 5.90
N ILE A 165 -17.98 1.44 6.85
CA ILE A 165 -18.64 1.49 8.17
C ILE A 165 -18.20 2.72 8.97
N PHE A 166 -16.95 3.18 8.81
CA PHE A 166 -16.43 4.36 9.50
C PHE A 166 -16.84 5.69 8.86
N GLY A 167 -17.45 5.68 7.67
CA GLY A 167 -17.91 6.90 6.98
C GLY A 167 -17.18 7.20 5.67
N GLY A 168 -16.46 6.24 5.09
CA GLY A 168 -15.81 6.35 3.79
C GLY A 168 -14.37 6.87 3.86
N THR A 169 -13.87 7.40 2.74
CA THR A 169 -12.49 7.88 2.61
C THR A 169 -12.22 9.05 3.56
N GLY A 170 -11.12 8.96 4.30
CA GLY A 170 -10.73 10.01 5.26
C GLY A 170 -11.22 9.78 6.68
N MET A 171 -12.14 8.85 6.90
CA MET A 171 -12.66 8.47 8.22
C MET A 171 -12.14 7.11 8.69
N ASN A 172 -11.46 6.37 7.85
CA ASN A 172 -10.89 5.07 8.18
C ASN A 172 -9.76 5.20 9.23
N ILE A 173 -9.82 4.34 10.24
CA ILE A 173 -8.81 4.28 11.31
C ILE A 173 -7.57 3.54 10.81
N PHE A 174 -7.76 2.44 10.08
CA PHE A 174 -6.71 1.57 9.59
C PHE A 174 -6.48 1.78 8.09
N ASN A 175 -5.25 1.56 7.65
CA ASN A 175 -4.94 1.47 6.23
C ASN A 175 -5.65 0.26 5.62
N VAL A 176 -6.49 0.49 4.60
CA VAL A 176 -7.38 -0.51 3.99
C VAL A 176 -6.58 -1.65 3.36
N ALA A 177 -5.45 -1.37 2.72
CA ALA A 177 -4.63 -2.39 2.08
C ALA A 177 -3.99 -3.33 3.12
N LEU A 178 -3.49 -2.78 4.23
CA LEU A 178 -2.94 -3.58 5.32
C LEU A 178 -4.01 -4.40 6.04
N LEU A 179 -5.22 -3.86 6.17
CA LEU A 179 -6.33 -4.60 6.76
C LEU A 179 -6.74 -5.80 5.88
N ALA A 180 -6.76 -5.64 4.55
CA ALA A 180 -6.97 -6.74 3.61
C ALA A 180 -5.90 -7.84 3.76
N ARG A 181 -4.64 -7.44 3.84
CA ARG A 181 -3.53 -8.37 4.04
C ARG A 181 -3.61 -9.08 5.40
N ALA A 182 -3.93 -8.35 6.47
CA ALA A 182 -4.10 -8.92 7.80
C ALA A 182 -5.22 -9.96 7.83
N PHE A 183 -6.36 -9.65 7.21
CA PHE A 183 -7.46 -10.59 7.08
C PHE A 183 -7.04 -11.89 6.41
N LEU A 184 -6.32 -11.80 5.27
CA LEU A 184 -5.84 -12.99 4.57
C LEU A 184 -4.80 -13.76 5.39
N PHE A 185 -3.90 -13.07 6.04
CA PHE A 185 -2.86 -13.70 6.84
C PHE A 185 -3.44 -14.53 7.99
N PHE A 186 -4.46 -14.01 8.67
CA PHE A 186 -5.09 -14.73 9.78
C PHE A 186 -6.12 -15.77 9.33
N SER A 187 -6.85 -15.53 8.23
CA SER A 187 -7.91 -16.44 7.75
C SER A 187 -7.36 -17.53 6.83
N TYR A 188 -6.35 -17.22 6.01
CA TYR A 188 -5.81 -18.13 5.00
C TYR A 188 -4.27 -18.14 5.01
N PRO A 189 -3.63 -18.50 6.14
CA PRO A 189 -2.18 -18.41 6.29
C PRO A 189 -1.42 -19.23 5.25
N SER A 190 -1.90 -20.38 4.86
CA SER A 190 -1.28 -21.24 3.83
C SER A 190 -1.24 -20.63 2.42
N LYS A 191 -2.03 -19.58 2.14
CA LYS A 191 -2.04 -18.84 0.87
C LYS A 191 -1.24 -17.54 0.95
N MET A 192 -0.82 -17.14 2.14
CA MET A 192 -0.13 -15.88 2.41
C MET A 192 1.30 -16.05 2.89
N SER A 193 1.61 -17.18 3.49
CA SER A 193 2.92 -17.49 4.07
C SER A 193 3.35 -18.92 3.70
N GLY A 194 4.62 -19.22 3.92
CA GLY A 194 5.24 -20.47 3.52
C GLY A 194 6.04 -20.31 2.23
N ASP A 195 6.73 -21.36 1.82
CA ASP A 195 7.73 -21.30 0.75
C ASP A 195 7.15 -21.58 -0.64
N ALA A 196 5.87 -21.99 -0.73
CA ALA A 196 5.22 -22.39 -2.00
C ALA A 196 4.49 -21.24 -2.73
N VAL A 197 4.34 -20.06 -2.09
CA VAL A 197 3.45 -18.99 -2.61
C VAL A 197 4.17 -17.86 -3.35
N TRP A 198 5.51 -17.84 -3.31
CA TRP A 198 6.30 -16.69 -3.77
C TRP A 198 6.73 -16.77 -5.23
N VAL A 199 6.74 -17.96 -5.83
CA VAL A 199 7.09 -18.17 -7.23
C VAL A 199 5.87 -18.71 -7.98
N ALA A 200 5.57 -18.12 -9.13
CA ALA A 200 4.50 -18.62 -9.99
C ALA A 200 4.94 -19.92 -10.68
N THR A 201 4.13 -20.98 -10.55
CA THR A 201 4.46 -22.32 -11.03
C THR A 201 3.86 -22.66 -12.39
N ASP A 202 2.83 -21.91 -12.82
CA ASP A 202 2.11 -22.19 -14.05
C ASP A 202 2.66 -21.42 -15.25
N SER A 203 2.61 -22.00 -16.45
CA SER A 203 2.80 -21.26 -17.68
C SER A 203 1.53 -20.50 -18.05
N ILE A 204 1.64 -19.24 -18.49
CA ILE A 204 0.52 -18.36 -18.82
C ILE A 204 0.60 -17.99 -20.31
N CYS A 205 -0.40 -18.38 -21.09
CA CYS A 205 -0.48 -18.07 -22.54
C CYS A 205 0.79 -18.44 -23.33
N GLY A 206 1.45 -19.54 -22.98
CA GLY A 206 2.69 -19.97 -23.64
C GLY A 206 3.95 -19.21 -23.21
N LEU A 207 3.85 -18.32 -22.21
CA LEU A 207 4.96 -17.66 -21.58
C LEU A 207 5.26 -18.31 -20.22
N GLY A 208 6.53 -18.23 -19.80
CA GLY A 208 6.99 -18.85 -18.56
C GLY A 208 7.09 -20.37 -18.66
N ASN A 209 7.48 -20.99 -17.57
CA ASN A 209 7.69 -22.41 -17.46
C ASN A 209 6.70 -23.03 -16.47
N SER A 210 6.21 -24.24 -16.78
CA SER A 210 5.46 -25.03 -15.82
C SER A 210 6.45 -25.72 -14.88
N LEU A 211 6.42 -25.33 -13.61
CA LEU A 211 7.24 -25.93 -12.55
C LEU A 211 6.46 -27.07 -11.87
N PRO A 212 7.15 -28.02 -11.21
CA PRO A 212 6.47 -29.01 -10.38
C PRO A 212 5.60 -28.36 -9.29
N ASP A 213 4.43 -28.92 -9.00
CA ASP A 213 3.50 -28.42 -7.96
C ASP A 213 4.14 -28.33 -6.56
N ALA A 214 5.19 -29.09 -6.31
CA ALA A 214 5.93 -29.10 -5.04
C ALA A 214 7.12 -28.12 -5.02
N TYR A 215 7.23 -27.21 -6.00
CA TYR A 215 8.33 -26.22 -6.00
C TYR A 215 8.18 -25.27 -4.83
N THR A 216 9.23 -25.16 -4.03
CA THR A 216 9.28 -24.25 -2.87
C THR A 216 10.52 -23.37 -2.94
N CYS A 217 10.36 -22.10 -2.60
CA CYS A 217 11.45 -21.14 -2.54
C CYS A 217 11.27 -20.23 -1.32
N ALA A 218 12.15 -20.40 -0.34
CA ALA A 218 12.12 -19.57 0.86
C ALA A 218 12.55 -18.14 0.55
N THR A 219 11.79 -17.17 1.01
CA THR A 219 12.20 -15.75 0.92
C THR A 219 13.39 -15.48 1.83
N PRO A 220 14.22 -14.47 1.55
CA PRO A 220 15.31 -14.06 2.47
C PRO A 220 14.81 -13.81 3.90
N LEU A 221 13.60 -13.29 4.04
CA LEU A 221 12.96 -13.06 5.33
C LEU A 221 12.51 -14.36 6.01
N GLY A 222 12.01 -15.33 5.22
CA GLY A 222 11.67 -16.67 5.71
C GLY A 222 12.91 -17.44 6.21
N GLN A 223 14.03 -17.35 5.49
CA GLN A 223 15.32 -17.92 5.92
C GLN A 223 15.80 -17.30 7.23
N LEU A 224 15.68 -15.95 7.36
CA LEU A 224 16.03 -15.25 8.59
C LEU A 224 15.17 -15.71 9.78
N ALA A 225 13.88 -15.92 9.57
CA ALA A 225 12.97 -16.42 10.62
C ALA A 225 13.33 -17.84 11.09
N GLN A 226 13.94 -18.63 10.22
CA GLN A 226 14.47 -19.96 10.55
C GLN A 226 15.87 -19.91 11.20
N GLY A 227 16.40 -18.70 11.45
CA GLY A 227 17.72 -18.49 12.05
C GLY A 227 18.90 -18.72 11.09
N THR A 228 18.64 -18.81 9.78
CA THR A 228 19.66 -18.97 8.75
C THR A 228 19.99 -17.63 8.10
N VAL A 229 21.25 -17.47 7.69
CA VAL A 229 21.64 -16.28 6.92
C VAL A 229 21.03 -16.35 5.53
N PRO A 230 20.39 -15.30 5.03
CA PRO A 230 19.80 -15.28 3.69
C PRO A 230 20.82 -15.66 2.61
N SER A 231 20.42 -16.54 1.68
CA SER A 231 21.26 -16.98 0.58
C SER A 231 21.43 -15.90 -0.51
N ALA A 232 20.50 -14.96 -0.59
CA ALA A 232 20.56 -13.85 -1.54
C ALA A 232 21.63 -12.83 -1.16
N SER A 233 22.37 -12.34 -2.16
CA SER A 233 23.34 -11.28 -1.92
C SER A 233 22.67 -9.96 -1.51
N LEU A 234 23.39 -9.06 -0.84
CA LEU A 234 22.88 -7.73 -0.51
C LEU A 234 22.50 -6.95 -1.77
N LEU A 235 23.27 -7.08 -2.84
CA LEU A 235 23.00 -6.43 -4.11
C LEU A 235 21.68 -6.94 -4.73
N ASP A 236 21.46 -8.26 -4.74
CA ASP A 236 20.21 -8.85 -5.24
C ASP A 236 19.01 -8.39 -4.43
N SER A 237 19.18 -8.24 -3.12
CA SER A 237 18.14 -7.71 -2.22
C SER A 237 17.84 -6.23 -2.45
N ILE A 238 18.83 -5.41 -2.81
CA ILE A 238 18.64 -3.98 -3.13
C ILE A 238 18.00 -3.82 -4.51
N ILE A 239 18.49 -4.56 -5.51
CA ILE A 239 17.92 -4.56 -6.86
C ILE A 239 16.51 -5.15 -6.83
N GLY A 240 16.30 -6.22 -6.04
CA GLY A 240 15.00 -6.86 -5.87
C GLY A 240 14.85 -8.19 -6.64
N LEU A 241 15.94 -8.80 -7.08
CA LEU A 241 15.92 -10.12 -7.76
C LEU A 241 15.81 -11.27 -6.75
N ILE A 242 14.86 -11.15 -5.84
CA ILE A 242 14.59 -12.09 -4.74
C ILE A 242 13.11 -12.51 -4.76
N PRO A 243 12.78 -13.72 -4.28
CA PRO A 243 11.39 -14.12 -4.08
C PRO A 243 10.75 -13.27 -2.97
N GLY A 244 9.50 -12.83 -3.20
CA GLY A 244 8.77 -11.99 -2.24
C GLY A 244 7.43 -11.50 -2.76
N SER A 245 6.79 -10.59 -2.04
CA SER A 245 5.55 -9.93 -2.47
C SER A 245 5.77 -9.12 -3.74
N ILE A 246 4.72 -8.99 -4.56
CA ILE A 246 4.82 -8.47 -5.94
C ILE A 246 5.53 -7.11 -6.03
N GLY A 247 5.19 -6.17 -5.15
CA GLY A 247 5.73 -4.79 -5.20
C GLY A 247 6.80 -4.47 -4.17
N GLU A 248 7.13 -5.38 -3.25
CA GLU A 248 7.99 -5.09 -2.10
C GLU A 248 9.47 -5.47 -2.31
N THR A 249 9.83 -6.06 -3.44
CA THR A 249 11.15 -6.66 -3.65
C THR A 249 12.26 -5.67 -3.92
N SER A 250 12.03 -4.63 -4.74
CA SER A 250 13.09 -3.70 -5.17
C SER A 250 13.14 -2.43 -4.33
N VAL A 251 14.23 -2.28 -3.56
CA VAL A 251 14.49 -1.05 -2.80
C VAL A 251 14.72 0.14 -3.72
N ILE A 252 15.38 -0.07 -4.88
CA ILE A 252 15.64 1.00 -5.85
C ILE A 252 14.33 1.54 -6.43
N ALA A 253 13.42 0.66 -6.84
CA ALA A 253 12.13 1.06 -7.39
C ALA A 253 11.26 1.78 -6.35
N ILE A 254 11.29 1.32 -5.08
CA ILE A 254 10.64 1.98 -3.96
C ILE A 254 11.25 3.37 -3.70
N ALA A 255 12.59 3.51 -3.78
CA ALA A 255 13.27 4.79 -3.61
C ALA A 255 12.89 5.81 -4.69
N ILE A 256 12.71 5.38 -5.95
CA ILE A 256 12.19 6.25 -7.02
C ILE A 256 10.79 6.76 -6.66
N GLY A 257 9.92 5.87 -6.19
CA GLY A 257 8.59 6.26 -5.71
C GLY A 257 8.64 7.22 -4.52
N ALA A 258 9.55 6.99 -3.57
CA ALA A 258 9.77 7.90 -2.44
C ALA A 258 10.18 9.30 -2.90
N ILE A 259 11.09 9.41 -3.87
CA ILE A 259 11.51 10.70 -4.44
C ILE A 259 10.32 11.43 -5.07
N ILE A 260 9.47 10.73 -5.83
CA ILE A 260 8.26 11.32 -6.43
C ILE A 260 7.33 11.85 -5.34
N LEU A 261 7.06 11.07 -4.29
CA LEU A 261 6.18 11.46 -3.19
C LEU A 261 6.73 12.63 -2.36
N LEU A 262 8.03 12.68 -2.14
CA LEU A 262 8.69 13.77 -1.42
C LEU A 262 8.74 15.04 -2.25
N TRP A 263 9.02 14.93 -3.55
CA TRP A 263 9.04 16.08 -4.46
C TRP A 263 7.67 16.72 -4.62
N THR A 264 6.62 15.90 -4.72
CA THR A 264 5.24 16.39 -4.78
C THR A 264 4.71 16.88 -3.43
N GLY A 265 5.42 16.62 -2.33
CA GLY A 265 5.03 17.01 -0.97
C GLY A 265 3.83 16.23 -0.41
N ILE A 266 3.42 15.15 -1.07
CA ILE A 266 2.27 14.32 -0.64
C ILE A 266 2.64 13.51 0.60
N ALA A 267 3.81 12.88 0.60
CA ALA A 267 4.27 12.11 1.74
C ALA A 267 5.13 12.93 2.70
N SER A 268 5.01 12.66 4.00
CA SER A 268 5.79 13.30 5.04
C SER A 268 7.19 12.68 5.13
N TRP A 269 8.23 13.46 4.77
CA TRP A 269 9.62 13.05 4.96
C TRP A 269 9.96 12.74 6.44
N LYS A 270 9.31 13.43 7.40
CA LYS A 270 9.50 13.21 8.84
C LYS A 270 9.03 11.82 9.26
N THR A 271 7.89 11.39 8.77
CA THR A 271 7.37 10.05 9.01
C THR A 271 8.29 9.00 8.41
N MET A 272 8.66 9.15 7.13
CA MET A 272 9.60 8.21 6.47
C MET A 272 10.90 8.09 7.26
N LEU A 273 11.58 9.21 7.48
CA LEU A 273 12.88 9.21 8.17
C LEU A 273 12.77 8.62 9.57
N SER A 274 11.69 8.93 10.30
CA SER A 274 11.47 8.41 11.65
C SER A 274 11.26 6.89 11.68
N VAL A 275 10.57 6.32 10.69
CA VAL A 275 10.44 4.86 10.54
C VAL A 275 11.80 4.21 10.31
N PHE A 276 12.61 4.75 9.41
CA PHE A 276 13.97 4.24 9.17
C PHE A 276 14.87 4.37 10.40
N LEU A 277 14.80 5.48 11.14
CA LEU A 277 15.55 5.67 12.37
C LEU A 277 15.11 4.68 13.46
N GLY A 278 13.80 4.52 13.68
CA GLY A 278 13.28 3.57 14.67
C GLY A 278 13.67 2.13 14.35
N GLY A 279 13.52 1.72 13.07
CA GLY A 279 13.93 0.40 12.61
C GLY A 279 15.44 0.18 12.70
N GLY A 280 16.24 1.16 12.24
CA GLY A 280 17.69 1.09 12.28
C GLY A 280 18.25 0.98 13.70
N ILE A 281 17.78 1.84 14.62
CA ILE A 281 18.19 1.80 16.02
C ILE A 281 17.85 0.45 16.65
N MET A 282 16.64 -0.07 16.43
CA MET A 282 16.23 -1.34 17.01
C MET A 282 16.99 -2.52 16.41
N ALA A 283 17.27 -2.50 15.11
CA ALA A 283 18.09 -3.50 14.44
C ALA A 283 19.53 -3.53 14.99
N VAL A 284 20.13 -2.36 15.25
CA VAL A 284 21.44 -2.25 15.91
C VAL A 284 21.40 -2.84 17.33
N VAL A 285 20.34 -2.56 18.09
CA VAL A 285 20.18 -3.13 19.44
C VAL A 285 20.15 -4.67 19.39
N PHE A 286 19.39 -5.27 18.47
CA PHE A 286 19.32 -6.72 18.31
C PHE A 286 20.63 -7.33 17.80
N GLN A 287 21.35 -6.62 16.94
CA GLN A 287 22.69 -7.04 16.51
C GLN A 287 23.68 -7.05 17.69
N LEU A 288 23.71 -5.98 18.50
CA LEU A 288 24.61 -5.88 19.66
C LEU A 288 24.28 -6.88 20.77
N THR A 289 23.00 -7.25 20.92
CA THR A 289 22.56 -8.28 21.89
C THR A 289 22.74 -9.71 21.39
N GLY A 290 23.18 -9.88 20.14
CA GLY A 290 23.39 -11.21 19.53
C GLY A 290 22.10 -11.97 19.20
N GLN A 291 20.95 -11.29 19.20
CA GLN A 291 19.64 -11.90 18.89
C GLN A 291 19.35 -11.95 17.40
N SER A 292 20.09 -11.22 16.57
CA SER A 292 19.94 -11.22 15.12
C SER A 292 21.19 -11.82 14.47
N PRO A 293 21.04 -12.80 13.56
CA PRO A 293 22.17 -13.39 12.82
C PRO A 293 22.66 -12.51 11.67
N VAL A 294 21.94 -11.42 11.35
CA VAL A 294 22.24 -10.53 10.23
C VAL A 294 22.54 -9.11 10.70
N GLU A 295 23.17 -8.34 9.85
CA GLU A 295 23.54 -6.96 10.12
C GLU A 295 22.33 -6.02 10.10
N TRP A 296 22.38 -4.93 10.87
CA TRP A 296 21.27 -4.00 11.06
C TRP A 296 20.67 -3.48 9.74
N TYR A 297 21.48 -3.18 8.74
CA TYR A 297 21.03 -2.68 7.45
C TYR A 297 20.27 -3.71 6.61
N GLN A 298 20.55 -5.00 6.80
CA GLN A 298 19.84 -6.06 6.09
C GLN A 298 18.38 -6.13 6.52
N HIS A 299 18.07 -5.85 7.78
CA HIS A 299 16.68 -5.75 8.25
C HIS A 299 15.88 -4.65 7.55
N ILE A 300 16.55 -3.58 7.13
CA ILE A 300 15.90 -2.48 6.40
C ILE A 300 15.63 -2.86 4.95
N VAL A 301 16.58 -3.54 4.31
CA VAL A 301 16.53 -3.87 2.88
C VAL A 301 15.63 -5.09 2.61
N ILE A 302 15.63 -6.09 3.50
CA ILE A 302 14.91 -7.34 3.30
C ILE A 302 13.42 -7.19 3.66
N GLY A 303 12.56 -7.73 2.80
CA GLY A 303 11.09 -7.77 2.99
C GLY A 303 10.42 -6.42 2.75
N GLY A 304 9.19 -6.28 3.21
CA GLY A 304 8.34 -5.12 2.98
C GLY A 304 8.64 -3.88 3.82
N PHE A 305 9.78 -3.80 4.53
CA PHE A 305 10.09 -2.66 5.40
C PHE A 305 10.14 -1.34 4.64
N CYS A 306 10.91 -1.27 3.54
CA CYS A 306 11.02 -0.06 2.73
C CYS A 306 9.68 0.33 2.10
N PHE A 307 8.94 -0.64 1.58
CA PHE A 307 7.63 -0.39 0.96
C PHE A 307 6.63 0.16 1.99
N GLY A 308 6.56 -0.47 3.16
CA GLY A 308 5.70 -0.03 4.26
C GLY A 308 6.07 1.37 4.78
N ALA A 309 7.36 1.67 4.92
CA ALA A 309 7.85 2.97 5.36
C ALA A 309 7.50 4.11 4.38
N VAL A 310 7.55 3.84 3.06
CA VAL A 310 7.35 4.84 2.02
C VAL A 310 5.89 5.03 1.66
N PHE A 311 5.13 3.95 1.41
CA PHE A 311 3.79 4.04 0.83
C PHE A 311 2.65 3.83 1.84
N MET A 312 2.92 3.19 2.98
CA MET A 312 1.86 2.82 3.92
C MET A 312 1.90 3.62 5.21
N ALA A 313 3.09 3.80 5.82
CA ALA A 313 3.23 4.57 7.05
C ALA A 313 3.03 6.09 6.82
N THR A 314 3.19 6.55 5.58
CA THR A 314 2.98 7.94 5.18
C THR A 314 1.56 8.24 4.70
N ASP A 315 0.64 7.29 4.79
CA ASP A 315 -0.77 7.50 4.43
C ASP A 315 -1.33 8.72 5.19
N PRO A 316 -1.77 9.77 4.46
CA PRO A 316 -2.20 11.02 5.10
C PRO A 316 -3.48 10.87 5.93
N VAL A 317 -4.24 9.81 5.73
CA VAL A 317 -5.50 9.56 6.45
C VAL A 317 -5.23 8.92 7.81
N THR A 318 -4.43 7.86 7.84
CA THR A 318 -4.25 7.00 9.02
C THR A 318 -3.02 7.33 9.85
N SER A 319 -2.09 8.14 9.33
CA SER A 319 -0.88 8.57 10.06
C SER A 319 -1.14 9.75 11.00
N ALA A 320 -0.20 9.99 11.93
CA ALA A 320 -0.23 11.15 12.80
C ALA A 320 -0.13 12.47 12.00
N ARG A 321 -0.96 13.46 12.36
CA ARG A 321 -1.08 14.74 11.64
C ARG A 321 -0.18 15.82 12.20
N THR A 322 0.11 15.79 13.51
CA THR A 322 0.98 16.80 14.15
C THR A 322 2.45 16.57 13.82
N GLU A 323 3.21 17.66 13.68
CA GLU A 323 4.63 17.58 13.29
C GLU A 323 5.49 16.76 14.27
N THR A 324 5.22 16.89 15.58
CA THR A 324 5.89 16.07 16.61
C THR A 324 5.34 14.63 16.60
N GLY A 325 4.03 14.48 16.37
CA GLY A 325 3.38 13.19 16.29
C GLY A 325 3.95 12.32 15.17
N LYS A 326 4.27 12.90 14.00
CA LYS A 326 4.90 12.19 12.88
C LYS A 326 6.23 11.51 13.27
N TRP A 327 7.05 12.18 14.08
CA TRP A 327 8.30 11.62 14.57
C TRP A 327 8.08 10.45 15.55
N ILE A 328 7.15 10.63 16.52
CA ILE A 328 6.84 9.60 17.51
C ILE A 328 6.19 8.37 16.81
N TYR A 329 5.20 8.63 15.97
CA TYR A 329 4.49 7.62 15.21
C TYR A 329 5.43 6.77 14.35
N GLY A 330 6.26 7.43 13.52
CA GLY A 330 7.20 6.72 12.65
C GLY A 330 8.24 5.92 13.42
N PHE A 331 8.78 6.48 14.52
CA PHE A 331 9.75 5.77 15.37
C PHE A 331 9.17 4.50 15.98
N ILE A 332 7.95 4.57 16.51
CA ILE A 332 7.25 3.43 17.08
C ILE A 332 7.04 2.34 16.03
N ILE A 333 6.59 2.70 14.83
CA ILE A 333 6.37 1.74 13.73
C ILE A 333 7.68 1.05 13.36
N GLY A 334 8.75 1.81 13.12
CA GLY A 334 10.04 1.27 12.74
C GLY A 334 10.60 0.31 13.79
N ALA A 335 10.58 0.73 15.06
CA ALA A 335 11.05 -0.10 16.17
C ALA A 335 10.21 -1.39 16.31
N LEU A 336 8.87 -1.28 16.33
CA LEU A 336 7.98 -2.43 16.44
C LEU A 336 8.11 -3.40 15.27
N ALA A 337 8.31 -2.92 14.05
CA ALA A 337 8.49 -3.79 12.89
C ALA A 337 9.69 -4.72 13.07
N ILE A 338 10.81 -4.21 13.60
CA ILE A 338 12.01 -5.02 13.85
C ILE A 338 11.82 -5.90 15.08
N ILE A 339 11.19 -5.42 16.16
CA ILE A 339 10.88 -6.23 17.34
C ILE A 339 10.04 -7.46 16.94
N ILE A 340 8.97 -7.26 16.20
CA ILE A 340 8.10 -8.35 15.75
C ILE A 340 8.89 -9.32 14.88
N ARG A 341 9.70 -8.80 13.95
CA ARG A 341 10.50 -9.60 13.02
C ARG A 341 11.49 -10.53 13.73
N VAL A 342 12.18 -10.03 14.76
CA VAL A 342 13.22 -10.80 15.48
C VAL A 342 12.60 -11.70 16.54
N MET A 343 11.58 -11.23 17.25
CA MET A 343 11.00 -11.97 18.37
C MET A 343 9.87 -12.92 17.99
N ASN A 344 9.30 -12.78 16.80
CA ASN A 344 8.18 -13.62 16.33
C ASN A 344 8.50 -14.32 15.01
N PRO A 345 9.10 -15.51 15.03
CA PRO A 345 9.39 -16.29 13.81
C PRO A 345 8.15 -16.66 13.00
N GLY A 346 6.98 -16.75 13.64
CA GLY A 346 5.72 -17.06 12.96
C GLY A 346 5.19 -15.92 12.09
N PHE A 347 5.68 -14.69 12.29
CA PHE A 347 5.33 -13.53 11.48
C PHE A 347 6.57 -12.64 11.23
N PRO A 348 7.50 -13.09 10.39
CA PRO A 348 8.80 -12.43 10.23
C PRO A 348 8.72 -11.07 9.54
N GLU A 349 7.61 -10.72 8.89
CA GLU A 349 7.49 -9.45 8.19
C GLU A 349 7.40 -8.25 9.13
N GLY A 350 6.60 -8.34 10.17
CA GLY A 350 6.46 -7.34 11.23
C GLY A 350 5.82 -6.00 10.80
N MET A 351 6.11 -5.52 9.59
CA MET A 351 5.75 -4.16 9.15
C MET A 351 4.25 -3.92 9.10
N MET A 352 3.47 -4.90 8.62
CA MET A 352 2.01 -4.81 8.56
C MET A 352 1.40 -4.56 9.95
N LEU A 353 1.76 -5.39 10.94
CA LEU A 353 1.21 -5.25 12.29
C LEU A 353 1.70 -3.98 12.98
N ALA A 354 2.95 -3.59 12.75
CA ALA A 354 3.51 -2.36 13.30
C ALA A 354 2.76 -1.12 12.79
N ILE A 355 2.45 -1.06 11.49
CA ILE A 355 1.68 0.07 10.93
C ILE A 355 0.23 0.05 11.43
N LEU A 356 -0.44 -1.10 11.46
CA LEU A 356 -1.81 -1.18 11.99
C LEU A 356 -1.87 -0.75 13.45
N PHE A 357 -0.91 -1.16 14.28
CA PHE A 357 -0.79 -0.66 15.65
C PHE A 357 -0.52 0.85 15.69
N GLY A 358 0.40 1.33 14.86
CA GLY A 358 0.68 2.76 14.73
C GLY A 358 -0.57 3.57 14.35
N ASN A 359 -1.36 3.10 13.38
CA ASN A 359 -2.61 3.74 12.98
C ASN A 359 -3.60 3.88 14.14
N MET A 360 -3.73 2.83 14.96
CA MET A 360 -4.57 2.87 16.16
C MET A 360 -4.05 3.90 17.19
N MET A 361 -2.73 4.04 17.31
CA MET A 361 -2.11 4.96 18.26
C MET A 361 -2.01 6.40 17.75
N ALA A 362 -2.13 6.64 16.45
CA ALA A 362 -1.96 7.96 15.83
C ALA A 362 -2.86 9.05 16.45
N PRO A 363 -4.19 8.85 16.64
CA PRO A 363 -5.04 9.85 17.29
C PRO A 363 -4.63 10.13 18.73
N THR A 364 -4.20 9.12 19.48
CA THR A 364 -3.73 9.26 20.87
C THR A 364 -2.45 10.09 20.94
N ILE A 365 -1.50 9.84 20.04
CA ILE A 365 -0.25 10.61 19.94
C ILE A 365 -0.56 12.08 19.65
N ASP A 366 -1.43 12.34 18.66
CA ASP A 366 -1.81 13.69 18.27
C ASP A 366 -2.54 14.42 19.42
N TYR A 367 -3.41 13.73 20.15
CA TYR A 367 -4.09 14.29 21.33
C TYR A 367 -3.08 14.81 22.37
N PHE A 368 -2.11 14.00 22.76
CA PHE A 368 -1.10 14.44 23.76
C PHE A 368 -0.24 15.60 23.26
N VAL A 369 0.10 15.62 21.97
CA VAL A 369 0.88 16.72 21.37
C VAL A 369 0.07 18.03 21.40
N VAL A 370 -1.22 17.97 21.05
CA VAL A 370 -2.12 19.14 21.06
C VAL A 370 -2.32 19.64 22.50
N GLU A 371 -2.62 18.74 23.43
CA GLU A 371 -2.80 19.09 24.84
C GLU A 371 -1.55 19.78 25.45
N ARG A 372 -0.37 19.23 25.14
CA ARG A 372 0.91 19.85 25.54
C ARG A 372 1.04 21.27 24.98
N ASN A 373 0.63 21.52 23.75
CA ASN A 373 0.66 22.85 23.15
C ASN A 373 -0.33 23.82 23.80
N ILE A 374 -1.55 23.35 24.11
CA ILE A 374 -2.56 24.13 24.85
C ILE A 374 -2.01 24.54 26.22
N ASN A 375 -1.48 23.57 26.96
CA ASN A 375 -0.91 23.83 28.29
C ASN A 375 0.27 24.82 28.26
N LYS A 376 1.12 24.79 27.24
CA LYS A 376 2.17 25.77 27.01
C LYS A 376 1.61 27.17 26.77
N ARG A 377 0.55 27.31 26.00
CA ARG A 377 -0.12 28.59 25.73
C ARG A 377 -0.75 29.16 27.02
N LEU A 378 -1.46 28.33 27.79
CA LEU A 378 -2.07 28.71 29.04
C LEU A 378 -1.02 29.21 30.09
N LYS A 379 0.14 28.52 30.17
CA LYS A 379 1.24 28.99 31.02
C LYS A 379 1.78 30.37 30.61
N ARG A 380 1.91 30.64 29.32
CA ARG A 380 2.36 31.95 28.80
C ARG A 380 1.35 33.05 29.13
N MET A 381 0.06 32.78 29.02
CA MET A 381 -0.98 33.76 29.40
C MET A 381 -0.94 34.10 30.88
N LYS A 382 -0.76 33.09 31.77
CA LYS A 382 -0.65 33.33 33.23
C LYS A 382 0.61 34.10 33.65
N ASN A 383 1.69 34.01 32.86
CA ASN A 383 2.93 34.72 33.16
C ASN A 383 2.97 36.14 32.60
N ASN A 384 2.08 36.49 31.67
CA ASN A 384 2.03 37.83 31.04
C ASN A 384 0.83 38.67 31.49
N GLY A 385 -0.03 38.17 32.36
CA GLY A 385 -1.09 38.88 33.05
C GLY A 385 -0.79 38.96 34.55
#